data_601605f76706ecceb2c30a85d699543e
#
_entry.id   601605f76706ecceb2c30a85d699543e
#
_cell.length_a   1.000
_cell.length_b   1.000
_cell.length_c   1.000
_cell.angle_alpha   90.00
_cell.angle_beta   90.00
_cell.angle_gamma   90.00
#
_symmetry.space_group_name_H-M   'P 1'
#
loop_
_entity.id
_entity.type
_entity.pdbx_description
1 polymer ?
#
loop_
_entity_poly.entity_id
_entity_poly.type
_entity_poly.pdbx_seq_one_letter_code
_entity_poly.pdbx_strand_id
1 'polypeptide(L)'
;MLMETSAKIWMGVAILLFFVILGMTWVLFTVPAVSTVAPVSTSTIKQVSTVTIKPQGDAPLSARVTITSPLKNTTVGSTFVIKGSAPGNWYFEASFPIQVRDTGGNVVGRTHASAQGDAMTTADVPFTATVNIENNYKGPATLILMRDNPSGLPENDDSTEIPVVIQ
;
A
#
# COMPACT_ATOMS: atom_id res chain seq x y z
N MET A 1 -14.18 -26.45 -51.50
CA MET A 1 -15.26 -26.22 -50.55
C MET A 1 -14.80 -25.61 -49.22
N LEU A 2 -13.54 -25.21 -49.10
CA LEU A 2 -12.94 -24.63 -47.86
C LEU A 2 -12.70 -23.10 -47.91
N MET A 3 -12.90 -22.45 -49.06
CA MET A 3 -12.70 -21.00 -49.22
C MET A 3 -13.94 -20.14 -48.93
N GLU A 4 -15.13 -20.72 -48.93
CA GLU A 4 -16.39 -19.98 -48.71
C GLU A 4 -16.69 -19.69 -47.22
N THR A 5 -16.18 -20.53 -46.34
CA THR A 5 -16.40 -20.39 -44.89
C THR A 5 -15.59 -19.24 -44.26
N SER A 6 -14.36 -18.98 -44.74
CA SER A 6 -13.54 -17.90 -44.22
C SER A 6 -14.09 -16.52 -44.55
N ALA A 7 -14.64 -16.32 -45.74
CA ALA A 7 -15.23 -15.02 -46.14
C ALA A 7 -16.45 -14.67 -45.30
N LYS A 8 -17.29 -15.62 -44.92
CA LYS A 8 -18.46 -15.40 -44.08
C LYS A 8 -18.11 -15.08 -42.64
N ILE A 9 -17.01 -15.68 -42.12
CA ILE A 9 -16.50 -15.38 -40.77
C ILE A 9 -15.93 -13.96 -40.72
N TRP A 10 -15.16 -13.55 -41.73
CA TRP A 10 -14.59 -12.19 -41.79
C TRP A 10 -15.67 -11.10 -41.94
N MET A 11 -16.73 -11.38 -42.70
CA MET A 11 -17.85 -10.46 -42.86
C MET A 11 -18.63 -10.29 -41.53
N GLY A 12 -18.80 -11.38 -40.77
CA GLY A 12 -19.44 -11.31 -39.43
C GLY A 12 -18.65 -10.49 -38.43
N VAL A 13 -17.31 -10.63 -38.39
CA VAL A 13 -16.42 -9.86 -37.51
C VAL A 13 -16.43 -8.38 -37.88
N ALA A 14 -16.43 -8.02 -39.15
CA ALA A 14 -16.50 -6.66 -39.62
C ALA A 14 -17.82 -5.95 -39.24
N ILE A 15 -18.95 -6.65 -39.33
CA ILE A 15 -20.26 -6.13 -38.93
C ILE A 15 -20.31 -5.91 -37.41
N LEU A 16 -19.77 -6.82 -36.61
CA LEU A 16 -19.73 -6.73 -35.15
C LEU A 16 -18.88 -5.55 -34.68
N LEU A 17 -17.72 -5.33 -35.31
CA LEU A 17 -16.86 -4.16 -35.04
C LEU A 17 -17.54 -2.84 -35.43
N PHE A 18 -18.32 -2.82 -36.51
CA PHE A 18 -19.04 -1.61 -36.92
C PHE A 18 -20.13 -1.20 -35.93
N PHE A 19 -20.84 -2.14 -35.33
CA PHE A 19 -21.84 -1.85 -34.29
C PHE A 19 -21.22 -1.41 -32.99
N VAL A 20 -20.05 -1.93 -32.61
CA VAL A 20 -19.31 -1.47 -31.41
C VAL A 20 -18.87 -0.02 -31.57
N ILE A 21 -18.39 0.38 -32.75
CA ILE A 21 -17.96 1.77 -33.03
C ILE A 21 -19.18 2.73 -33.04
N LEU A 22 -20.31 2.33 -33.62
CA LEU A 22 -21.55 3.13 -33.65
C LEU A 22 -22.14 3.31 -32.25
N GLY A 23 -22.07 2.27 -31.39
CA GLY A 23 -22.53 2.35 -30.01
C GLY A 23 -21.71 3.30 -29.15
N MET A 24 -20.39 3.34 -29.38
CA MET A 24 -19.47 4.19 -28.61
C MET A 24 -19.58 5.69 -28.96
N THR A 25 -19.99 6.02 -30.21
CA THR A 25 -20.21 7.42 -30.62
C THR A 25 -21.49 8.00 -30.07
N TRP A 26 -22.50 7.18 -29.71
CA TRP A 26 -23.77 7.67 -29.19
C TRP A 26 -23.72 8.12 -27.73
N VAL A 27 -22.78 7.53 -26.93
CA VAL A 27 -22.58 7.88 -25.52
C VAL A 27 -21.91 9.25 -25.35
N LEU A 28 -21.19 9.75 -26.35
CA LEU A 28 -20.47 11.03 -26.27
C LEU A 28 -21.35 12.26 -26.57
N PHE A 29 -22.60 12.08 -27.04
CA PHE A 29 -23.46 13.19 -27.43
C PHE A 29 -24.56 13.57 -26.42
N THR A 30 -24.66 12.89 -25.27
CA THR A 30 -25.66 13.17 -24.24
C THR A 30 -25.06 13.78 -22.99
N VAL A 31 -24.27 14.87 -23.13
CA VAL A 31 -23.91 15.70 -21.99
C VAL A 31 -24.93 16.83 -21.89
N PRO A 32 -25.76 16.91 -20.84
CA PRO A 32 -26.69 18.03 -20.68
C PRO A 32 -25.92 19.32 -20.44
N ALA A 33 -26.31 20.38 -21.16
CA ALA A 33 -25.72 21.71 -21.03
C ALA A 33 -25.85 22.22 -19.59
N VAL A 34 -24.74 22.58 -18.98
CA VAL A 34 -24.68 23.28 -17.71
C VAL A 34 -25.27 24.68 -17.90
N SER A 35 -26.38 24.98 -17.25
CA SER A 35 -27.00 26.29 -17.23
C SER A 35 -26.05 27.31 -16.57
N THR A 36 -25.68 28.31 -17.33
CA THR A 36 -24.94 29.50 -16.88
C THR A 36 -25.79 30.28 -15.88
N VAL A 37 -25.42 30.27 -14.61
CA VAL A 37 -26.03 31.17 -13.60
C VAL A 37 -25.35 32.53 -13.69
N ALA A 38 -26.15 33.58 -13.83
CA ALA A 38 -25.75 34.97 -13.88
C ALA A 38 -25.03 35.43 -12.59
N PRO A 39 -24.12 36.45 -12.67
CA PRO A 39 -23.37 36.89 -11.49
C PRO A 39 -24.27 37.65 -10.50
N VAL A 40 -24.35 37.18 -9.28
CA VAL A 40 -24.93 37.88 -8.14
C VAL A 40 -23.86 38.75 -7.48
N SER A 41 -24.26 40.00 -7.25
CA SER A 41 -23.46 41.09 -6.71
C SER A 41 -22.77 40.81 -5.39
N THR A 42 -21.55 41.31 -5.29
CA THR A 42 -20.64 41.40 -4.15
C THR A 42 -21.31 41.89 -2.87
N SER A 43 -21.42 41.04 -1.88
CA SER A 43 -21.52 41.46 -0.48
C SER A 43 -20.29 40.93 0.24
N THR A 44 -19.54 41.86 0.81
CA THR A 44 -18.36 41.60 1.64
C THR A 44 -18.73 40.74 2.84
N ILE A 45 -18.55 39.43 2.75
CA ILE A 45 -18.60 38.54 3.89
C ILE A 45 -17.17 38.35 4.39
N LYS A 46 -16.91 38.94 5.56
CA LYS A 46 -15.73 38.69 6.39
C LYS A 46 -15.43 37.21 6.36
N GLN A 47 -14.27 36.84 5.83
CA GLN A 47 -13.80 35.45 5.81
C GLN A 47 -13.82 34.89 7.23
N VAL A 48 -14.84 34.12 7.52
CA VAL A 48 -14.75 33.12 8.56
C VAL A 48 -13.87 32.03 7.97
N SER A 49 -12.63 31.97 8.41
CA SER A 49 -11.77 30.83 8.13
C SER A 49 -12.50 29.58 8.61
N THR A 50 -13.12 28.86 7.69
CA THR A 50 -13.60 27.52 7.96
C THR A 50 -12.35 26.68 8.22
N VAL A 51 -11.98 26.54 9.49
CA VAL A 51 -11.08 25.49 9.90
C VAL A 51 -11.80 24.20 9.56
N THR A 52 -11.46 23.64 8.41
CA THR A 52 -11.80 22.26 8.11
C THR A 52 -11.06 21.44 9.14
N ILE A 53 -11.76 21.10 10.22
CA ILE A 53 -11.28 20.06 11.14
C ILE A 53 -11.36 18.78 10.30
N LYS A 54 -10.23 18.44 9.63
CA LYS A 54 -10.00 17.07 9.18
C LYS A 54 -10.23 16.23 10.42
N PRO A 55 -11.11 15.21 10.39
CA PRO A 55 -11.20 14.29 11.51
C PRO A 55 -9.77 13.88 11.83
N GLN A 56 -9.31 14.18 13.02
CA GLN A 56 -8.01 13.74 13.51
C GLN A 56 -8.18 12.24 13.71
N GLY A 57 -8.03 11.51 12.59
CA GLY A 57 -7.87 10.06 12.66
C GLY A 57 -6.71 9.82 13.61
N ASP A 58 -6.86 8.92 14.54
CA ASP A 58 -5.79 8.49 15.42
C ASP A 58 -4.53 8.28 14.57
N ALA A 59 -3.38 8.73 15.09
CA ALA A 59 -2.11 8.57 14.38
C ALA A 59 -1.96 7.10 13.97
N PRO A 60 -1.42 6.81 12.77
CA PRO A 60 -1.27 5.43 12.32
C PRO A 60 -0.48 4.64 13.36
N LEU A 61 -0.81 3.36 13.53
CA LEU A 61 -0.14 2.49 14.51
C LEU A 61 1.37 2.40 14.26
N SER A 62 1.79 2.52 13.01
CA SER A 62 3.20 2.61 12.61
C SER A 62 3.98 3.73 13.31
N ALA A 63 3.32 4.82 13.68
CA ALA A 63 3.96 5.90 14.44
C ALA A 63 4.38 5.50 15.86
N ARG A 64 3.83 4.40 16.39
CA ARG A 64 4.17 3.83 17.70
C ARG A 64 5.19 2.70 17.61
N VAL A 65 5.48 2.20 16.40
CA VAL A 65 6.49 1.16 16.23
C VAL A 65 7.87 1.76 16.41
N THR A 66 8.63 1.23 17.35
CA THR A 66 10.01 1.65 17.61
C THR A 66 10.96 0.50 17.32
N ILE A 67 12.07 0.80 16.64
CA ILE A 67 13.10 -0.18 16.32
C ILE A 67 14.37 0.22 17.08
N THR A 68 14.86 -0.67 17.94
CA THR A 68 16.05 -0.46 18.74
C THR A 68 17.29 -1.08 18.12
N SER A 69 17.10 -2.08 17.23
CA SER A 69 18.16 -2.73 16.46
C SER A 69 17.57 -3.39 15.20
N PRO A 70 18.22 -3.24 14.02
CA PRO A 70 19.31 -2.32 13.72
C PRO A 70 18.83 -0.86 13.72
N LEU A 71 19.74 0.08 13.91
CA LEU A 71 19.42 1.50 13.75
C LEU A 71 19.41 1.87 12.26
N LYS A 72 18.70 2.95 11.94
CA LYS A 72 18.61 3.49 10.58
C LYS A 72 20.01 3.72 9.98
N ASN A 73 20.21 3.29 8.74
CA ASN A 73 21.46 3.42 7.98
C ASN A 73 22.66 2.67 8.57
N THR A 74 22.45 1.72 9.48
CA THR A 74 23.55 0.86 9.95
C THR A 74 23.84 -0.27 8.98
N THR A 75 25.08 -0.74 9.03
CA THR A 75 25.51 -1.91 8.30
C THR A 75 25.22 -3.17 9.12
N VAL A 76 24.65 -4.18 8.48
CA VAL A 76 24.31 -5.47 9.07
C VAL A 76 24.87 -6.62 8.22
N GLY A 77 25.09 -7.78 8.81
CA GLY A 77 25.51 -8.98 8.10
C GLY A 77 24.36 -9.65 7.35
N SER A 78 24.68 -10.78 6.68
CA SER A 78 23.69 -11.61 5.98
C SER A 78 22.67 -12.26 6.93
N THR A 79 22.96 -12.35 8.21
CA THR A 79 22.03 -12.75 9.28
C THR A 79 22.12 -11.73 10.39
N PHE A 80 21.00 -11.18 10.79
CA PHE A 80 20.95 -10.18 11.87
C PHE A 80 19.63 -10.24 12.66
N VAL A 81 19.68 -9.70 13.88
CA VAL A 81 18.54 -9.66 14.80
C VAL A 81 17.91 -8.28 14.75
N ILE A 82 16.58 -8.27 14.67
CA ILE A 82 15.75 -7.08 14.73
C ILE A 82 15.07 -7.06 16.09
N LYS A 83 15.10 -5.92 16.77
CA LYS A 83 14.46 -5.72 18.07
C LYS A 83 13.75 -4.37 18.10
N GLY A 84 12.68 -4.31 18.85
CA GLY A 84 11.90 -3.10 19.02
C GLY A 84 10.67 -3.31 19.87
N SER A 85 9.71 -2.40 19.75
CA SER A 85 8.37 -2.57 20.31
C SER A 85 7.32 -2.07 19.33
N ALA A 86 6.13 -2.67 19.37
CA ALA A 86 4.98 -2.30 18.58
C ALA A 86 3.71 -2.41 19.43
N PRO A 87 2.64 -1.63 19.14
CA PRO A 87 1.38 -1.77 19.88
C PRO A 87 0.79 -3.17 19.70
N GLY A 88 0.12 -3.71 20.73
CA GLY A 88 -0.38 -5.09 20.69
C GLY A 88 -1.29 -5.41 19.51
N ASN A 89 -2.08 -4.43 19.03
CA ASN A 89 -2.91 -4.57 17.84
C ASN A 89 -2.13 -4.49 16.49
N TRP A 90 -0.80 -4.44 16.53
CA TRP A 90 0.10 -4.66 15.40
C TRP A 90 0.30 -6.14 15.10
N TYR A 91 0.17 -6.97 16.14
CA TYR A 91 0.37 -8.42 16.07
C TYR A 91 -0.93 -9.14 15.76
N PHE A 92 -0.81 -10.26 15.06
CA PHE A 92 -1.81 -11.33 15.05
C PHE A 92 -1.11 -12.62 15.48
N GLU A 93 -1.75 -13.39 16.36
CA GLU A 93 -1.15 -14.61 16.96
C GLU A 93 0.27 -14.37 17.53
N ALA A 94 0.46 -13.25 18.21
CA ALA A 94 1.72 -12.83 18.82
C ALA A 94 2.89 -12.65 17.80
N SER A 95 2.59 -12.46 16.52
CA SER A 95 3.59 -12.27 15.47
C SER A 95 3.18 -11.19 14.46
N PHE A 96 4.12 -10.73 13.64
CA PHE A 96 3.86 -9.90 12.46
C PHE A 96 4.96 -10.09 11.40
N PRO A 97 4.66 -9.90 10.11
CA PRO A 97 5.60 -10.13 9.04
C PRO A 97 6.64 -9.00 8.89
N ILE A 98 7.86 -9.40 8.51
CA ILE A 98 8.96 -8.50 8.19
C ILE A 98 9.55 -8.90 6.83
N GLN A 99 9.80 -7.90 5.97
CA GLN A 99 10.50 -8.07 4.71
C GLN A 99 11.74 -7.19 4.65
N VAL A 100 12.75 -7.66 3.95
CA VAL A 100 13.90 -6.84 3.53
C VAL A 100 13.85 -6.72 2.02
N ARG A 101 13.83 -5.49 1.51
CA ARG A 101 13.79 -5.23 0.06
C ARG A 101 15.03 -4.49 -0.39
N ASP A 102 15.53 -4.86 -1.56
CA ASP A 102 16.60 -4.14 -2.24
C ASP A 102 16.13 -2.80 -2.83
N THR A 103 17.03 -2.04 -3.42
CA THR A 103 16.70 -0.76 -4.08
C THR A 103 15.83 -0.92 -5.33
N GLY A 104 15.73 -2.11 -5.89
CA GLY A 104 14.84 -2.45 -7.00
C GLY A 104 13.44 -2.91 -6.54
N GLY A 105 13.20 -2.96 -5.22
CA GLY A 105 11.93 -3.43 -4.63
C GLY A 105 11.82 -4.96 -4.52
N ASN A 106 12.85 -5.73 -4.90
CA ASN A 106 12.82 -7.17 -4.77
C ASN A 106 13.00 -7.58 -3.30
N VAL A 107 12.27 -8.59 -2.87
CA VAL A 107 12.43 -9.13 -1.52
C VAL A 107 13.68 -10.00 -1.45
N VAL A 108 14.63 -9.61 -0.61
CA VAL A 108 15.91 -10.28 -0.38
C VAL A 108 16.00 -10.94 1.00
N GLY A 109 14.94 -10.87 1.79
CA GLY A 109 14.82 -11.56 3.07
C GLY A 109 13.42 -11.46 3.64
N ARG A 110 12.97 -12.50 4.35
CA ARG A 110 11.66 -12.56 5.02
C ARG A 110 11.79 -13.23 6.37
N THR A 111 11.00 -12.74 7.32
CA THR A 111 10.87 -13.36 8.63
C THR A 111 9.57 -12.89 9.29
N HIS A 112 9.30 -13.39 10.50
CA HIS A 112 8.27 -12.87 11.37
C HIS A 112 8.89 -12.42 12.69
N ALA A 113 8.42 -11.30 13.20
CA ALA A 113 8.71 -10.89 14.56
C ALA A 113 7.83 -11.67 15.53
N SER A 114 8.38 -12.00 16.68
CA SER A 114 7.64 -12.63 17.77
C SER A 114 7.55 -11.68 18.96
N ALA A 115 6.36 -11.53 19.52
CA ALA A 115 6.12 -10.75 20.72
C ALA A 115 6.91 -11.36 21.90
N GLN A 116 7.47 -10.47 22.73
CA GLN A 116 8.18 -10.86 23.97
C GLN A 116 7.31 -10.60 25.20
N GLY A 117 6.02 -10.87 25.09
CA GLY A 117 5.01 -10.69 26.13
C GLY A 117 3.60 -10.90 25.57
N ASP A 118 2.60 -10.56 26.38
CA ASP A 118 1.21 -10.64 25.96
C ASP A 118 0.92 -9.57 24.89
N ALA A 119 0.57 -10.00 23.68
CA ALA A 119 0.19 -9.14 22.58
C ALA A 119 -1.31 -8.80 22.56
N MET A 120 -2.14 -9.40 23.41
CA MET A 120 -3.57 -9.09 23.51
C MET A 120 -3.81 -7.83 24.35
N THR A 121 -3.18 -6.73 23.94
CA THR A 121 -3.20 -5.43 24.63
C THR A 121 -3.16 -4.28 23.64
N THR A 122 -3.47 -3.08 24.08
CA THR A 122 -3.23 -1.83 23.32
C THR A 122 -1.91 -1.16 23.69
N ALA A 123 -1.22 -1.67 24.72
CA ALA A 123 0.10 -1.19 25.11
C ALA A 123 1.18 -1.63 24.09
N ASP A 124 2.35 -1.01 24.18
CA ASP A 124 3.49 -1.39 23.35
C ASP A 124 4.14 -2.66 23.91
N VAL A 125 4.33 -3.66 23.04
CA VAL A 125 4.90 -4.96 23.36
C VAL A 125 6.26 -5.11 22.68
N PRO A 126 7.32 -5.50 23.38
CA PRO A 126 8.61 -5.76 22.77
C PRO A 126 8.54 -6.93 21.78
N PHE A 127 9.35 -6.87 20.73
CA PHE A 127 9.50 -7.97 19.79
C PHE A 127 10.96 -8.28 19.48
N THR A 128 11.18 -9.48 18.97
CA THR A 128 12.45 -9.90 18.36
C THR A 128 12.19 -10.69 17.09
N ALA A 129 13.09 -10.57 16.14
CA ALA A 129 13.10 -11.36 14.91
C ALA A 129 14.55 -11.62 14.50
N THR A 130 14.79 -12.72 13.79
CA THR A 130 16.05 -12.99 13.10
C THR A 130 15.74 -13.11 11.61
N VAL A 131 16.44 -12.37 10.79
CA VAL A 131 16.33 -12.46 9.34
C VAL A 131 17.61 -13.00 8.72
N ASN A 132 17.44 -13.85 7.72
CA ASN A 132 18.51 -14.32 6.85
C ASN A 132 18.33 -13.69 5.47
N ILE A 133 19.40 -13.13 4.93
CA ILE A 133 19.40 -12.53 3.60
C ILE A 133 19.61 -13.61 2.55
N GLU A 134 18.75 -13.64 1.58
CA GLU A 134 18.72 -14.58 0.48
C GLU A 134 19.71 -14.17 -0.64
N ASN A 135 20.11 -15.15 -1.47
CA ASN A 135 20.92 -14.94 -2.67
C ASN A 135 22.25 -14.19 -2.45
N ASN A 136 22.79 -14.22 -1.24
CA ASN A 136 24.00 -13.49 -0.86
C ASN A 136 23.94 -12.00 -1.24
N TYR A 137 22.74 -11.40 -1.19
CA TYR A 137 22.57 -9.98 -1.51
C TYR A 137 23.47 -9.12 -0.61
N LYS A 138 24.07 -8.11 -1.21
CA LYS A 138 24.86 -7.08 -0.53
C LYS A 138 24.51 -5.72 -1.10
N GLY A 139 24.44 -4.72 -0.24
CA GLY A 139 24.13 -3.36 -0.66
C GLY A 139 23.02 -2.70 0.16
N PRO A 140 22.56 -1.53 -0.26
CA PRO A 140 21.48 -0.81 0.40
C PRO A 140 20.16 -1.60 0.31
N ALA A 141 19.44 -1.67 1.44
CA ALA A 141 18.16 -2.35 1.55
C ALA A 141 17.23 -1.60 2.51
N THR A 142 15.94 -1.87 2.41
CA THR A 142 14.91 -1.36 3.31
C THR A 142 14.30 -2.50 4.09
N LEU A 143 14.34 -2.39 5.41
CA LEU A 143 13.63 -3.26 6.33
C LEU A 143 12.22 -2.72 6.51
N ILE A 144 11.20 -3.54 6.23
CA ILE A 144 9.79 -3.20 6.26
C ILE A 144 9.10 -4.09 7.31
N LEU A 145 8.61 -3.49 8.35
CA LEU A 145 7.78 -4.13 9.37
C LEU A 145 6.32 -3.86 9.03
N MET A 146 5.54 -4.90 8.79
CA MET A 146 4.15 -4.77 8.37
C MET A 146 3.24 -5.19 9.51
N ARG A 147 2.18 -4.41 9.77
CA ARG A 147 1.10 -4.85 10.65
C ARG A 147 0.52 -6.15 10.12
N ASP A 148 0.31 -7.12 10.99
CA ASP A 148 -0.42 -8.32 10.60
C ASP A 148 -1.92 -7.99 10.44
N ASN A 149 -2.45 -8.26 9.25
CA ASN A 149 -3.81 -7.93 8.85
C ASN A 149 -4.57 -9.18 8.37
N PRO A 150 -5.10 -9.99 9.29
CA PRO A 150 -5.84 -11.21 8.93
C PRO A 150 -7.16 -10.91 8.20
N SER A 151 -7.66 -9.68 8.27
CA SER A 151 -8.88 -9.29 7.55
C SER A 151 -8.68 -9.17 6.04
N GLY A 152 -7.45 -8.92 5.58
CA GLY A 152 -7.12 -8.63 4.20
C GLY A 152 -7.71 -7.34 3.65
N LEU A 153 -8.31 -6.49 4.50
CA LEU A 153 -8.87 -5.20 4.11
C LEU A 153 -7.75 -4.16 4.05
N PRO A 154 -7.53 -3.47 2.91
CA PRO A 154 -6.43 -2.52 2.75
C PRO A 154 -6.41 -1.36 3.75
N GLU A 155 -7.55 -0.95 4.28
CA GLU A 155 -7.66 0.09 5.31
C GLU A 155 -7.05 -0.30 6.66
N ASN A 156 -6.79 -1.60 6.86
CA ASN A 156 -6.12 -2.15 8.04
C ASN A 156 -4.61 -2.37 7.82
N ASP A 157 -4.12 -2.16 6.59
CA ASP A 157 -2.69 -2.25 6.31
C ASP A 157 -1.96 -1.06 6.92
N ASP A 158 -0.84 -1.35 7.56
CA ASP A 158 0.07 -0.33 8.08
C ASP A 158 1.50 -0.88 8.08
N SER A 159 2.49 -0.02 7.91
CA SER A 159 3.89 -0.45 7.88
C SER A 159 4.83 0.66 8.35
N THR A 160 5.99 0.24 8.84
CA THR A 160 7.11 1.15 9.11
C THR A 160 8.37 0.64 8.44
N GLU A 161 9.23 1.55 8.01
CA GLU A 161 10.39 1.25 7.18
C GLU A 161 11.66 1.90 7.73
N ILE A 162 12.76 1.17 7.70
CA ILE A 162 14.08 1.71 7.96
C ILE A 162 15.10 1.23 6.93
N PRO A 163 15.95 2.12 6.40
CA PRO A 163 17.06 1.75 5.54
C PRO A 163 18.20 1.12 6.35
N VAL A 164 18.83 0.11 5.76
CA VAL A 164 20.02 -0.60 6.25
C VAL A 164 20.98 -0.89 5.11
N VAL A 165 22.20 -1.30 5.41
CA VAL A 165 23.17 -1.76 4.40
C VAL A 165 23.57 -3.20 4.72
N ILE A 166 23.39 -4.12 3.77
CA ILE A 166 23.77 -5.52 3.91
C ILE A 166 25.23 -5.72 3.45
N GLN A 167 26.02 -6.46 4.25
CA GLN A 167 27.42 -6.84 3.93
C GLN A 167 27.60 -8.32 3.73
#